data_7b72fe381b4aae0c10c89b9dc2c9fb36
#
_entry.id   7b72fe381b4aae0c10c89b9dc2c9fb36
#
_cell.length_a   1.000
_cell.length_b   1.000
_cell.length_c   1.000
_cell.angle_alpha   90.00
_cell.angle_beta   90.00
_cell.angle_gamma   90.00
#
_symmetry.space_group_name_H-M   'P 1'
#
loop_
_entity.id
_entity.type
_entity.pdbx_description
1 polymer ?
#
loop_
_entity_poly.entity_id
_entity_poly.type
_entity_poly.pdbx_seq_one_letter_code
_entity_poly.pdbx_strand_id
1 'polypeptide(L)'
;DVLGSRGLGDVYKRQVMRPANLEIFRETLQKNGMIHLADSFLLASGKLQALCYKADIEAALRTRNFGGFQLLGLNDFPGQGTALVGVLDAFWEEKGYISPEEYRRFCAPTVPLARLPKLIYKNDETLKARVEVAHYGETPLKEITAEWTLADTSGSVLRSEQWEVDSLPIGNNFQLGEISASLAEIETPRRLVLEVAVDDKKNSWNIWVYPSTSPKVEGEENIRMVDRLDAVTLKALNSGASVLLSLKKGDLNRQMGGDIQVGFSSIFWNTAWTRGQAPHTLGILCNPEHPALSEFPTEYYSDYQWWDAMSHSGVIEIARVSSQISPIVRVIDDWFTNRPLALLFEVKVGNGKLLVSGIDFWQDMDKRTEARQLLYSLKKYMASPAFTPAVSVQAEQIQRLVSDK
;
A
#
# COMPACT_ATOMS: atom_id res chain seq x y z
N ASP A 1 -2.28 -16.99 14.20
CA ASP A 1 -1.93 -16.36 15.48
C ASP A 1 -0.54 -15.77 15.40
N VAL A 2 -0.43 -14.58 14.88
CA VAL A 2 0.83 -13.87 14.59
C VAL A 2 1.63 -13.55 15.82
N LEU A 3 0.94 -13.30 16.91
CA LEU A 3 1.53 -13.04 18.22
C LEU A 3 1.55 -14.31 19.08
N GLY A 4 0.96 -15.34 18.57
CA GLY A 4 0.70 -16.57 19.29
C GLY A 4 1.71 -17.65 19.08
N SER A 5 2.95 -17.43 19.03
CA SER A 5 3.91 -18.51 19.23
C SER A 5 4.35 -19.34 18.02
N ARG A 6 3.82 -19.19 16.84
CA ARG A 6 4.31 -20.02 15.75
C ARG A 6 5.77 -19.70 15.41
N GLY A 7 6.11 -18.46 15.21
CA GLY A 7 7.44 -18.07 14.71
C GLY A 7 8.64 -18.33 15.62
N LEU A 8 8.47 -18.36 16.92
CA LEU A 8 9.57 -18.58 17.85
C LEU A 8 9.35 -19.78 18.76
N GLY A 9 8.15 -20.34 18.70
CA GLY A 9 7.70 -21.26 19.72
C GLY A 9 8.60 -22.46 19.92
N ASP A 10 9.04 -23.12 18.89
CA ASP A 10 9.66 -24.41 19.08
C ASP A 10 11.17 -24.37 19.26
N VAL A 11 11.83 -23.47 18.57
CA VAL A 11 13.27 -23.28 18.77
C VAL A 11 13.58 -22.89 20.20
N TYR A 12 12.67 -22.15 20.83
CA TYR A 12 12.81 -21.69 22.21
C TYR A 12 11.97 -22.44 23.23
N LYS A 13 11.03 -23.29 22.83
CA LYS A 13 10.23 -24.10 23.74
C LYS A 13 11.06 -24.95 24.70
N ARG A 14 12.22 -25.33 24.26
CA ARG A 14 13.17 -26.13 25.08
C ARG A 14 14.23 -25.24 25.71
N GLN A 15 14.13 -23.95 25.54
CA GLN A 15 15.10 -23.00 26.06
C GLN A 15 14.56 -22.30 27.29
N VAL A 16 15.50 -21.84 28.11
CA VAL A 16 15.20 -21.18 29.37
C VAL A 16 14.56 -19.81 29.19
N MET A 17 14.66 -19.22 27.99
CA MET A 17 14.23 -17.84 27.74
C MET A 17 12.85 -17.79 27.06
N ARG A 18 11.99 -16.91 27.56
CA ARG A 18 10.69 -16.60 26.97
C ARG A 18 10.88 -15.74 25.71
N PRO A 19 9.98 -15.79 24.70
CA PRO A 19 10.02 -14.92 23.52
C PRO A 19 9.55 -13.49 23.88
N ALA A 20 10.35 -12.80 24.70
CA ALA A 20 9.98 -11.51 25.30
C ALA A 20 9.64 -10.42 24.26
N ASN A 21 10.23 -10.48 23.07
CA ASN A 21 9.91 -9.58 21.96
C ASN A 21 8.45 -9.71 21.50
N LEU A 22 7.95 -10.94 21.32
CA LEU A 22 6.56 -11.18 20.92
C LEU A 22 5.57 -10.77 22.03
N GLU A 23 5.97 -10.98 23.28
CA GLU A 23 5.17 -10.54 24.42
C GLU A 23 5.05 -9.00 24.45
N ILE A 24 6.16 -8.28 24.25
CA ILE A 24 6.16 -6.81 24.17
C ILE A 24 5.26 -6.32 23.03
N PHE A 25 5.36 -6.92 21.84
CA PHE A 25 4.52 -6.53 20.68
C PHE A 25 3.03 -6.73 21.00
N ARG A 26 2.69 -7.86 21.59
CA ARG A 26 1.34 -8.18 22.01
C ARG A 26 0.81 -7.22 23.08
N GLU A 27 1.59 -6.96 24.10
CA GLU A 27 1.23 -6.05 25.21
C GLU A 27 1.01 -4.62 24.71
N THR A 28 1.88 -4.10 23.86
CA THR A 28 1.73 -2.74 23.32
C THR A 28 0.52 -2.64 22.38
N LEU A 29 0.27 -3.66 21.57
CA LEU A 29 -0.89 -3.70 20.69
C LEU A 29 -2.20 -3.79 21.49
N GLN A 30 -2.21 -4.59 22.57
CA GLN A 30 -3.33 -4.71 23.49
C GLN A 30 -3.59 -3.41 24.26
N LYS A 31 -2.53 -2.78 24.77
CA LYS A 31 -2.60 -1.48 25.46
C LYS A 31 -3.21 -0.39 24.57
N ASN A 32 -2.92 -0.43 23.29
CA ASN A 32 -3.44 0.52 22.29
C ASN A 32 -4.80 0.09 21.70
N GLY A 33 -5.43 -0.95 22.22
CA GLY A 33 -6.76 -1.41 21.82
C GLY A 33 -6.83 -2.08 20.44
N MET A 34 -5.70 -2.48 19.87
CA MET A 34 -5.60 -2.97 18.49
C MET A 34 -5.26 -4.46 18.38
N ILE A 35 -5.30 -5.22 19.47
CA ILE A 35 -4.93 -6.65 19.46
C ILE A 35 -5.75 -7.46 18.45
N HIS A 36 -7.02 -7.09 18.22
CA HIS A 36 -7.90 -7.71 17.25
C HIS A 36 -7.47 -7.48 15.77
N LEU A 37 -6.54 -6.55 15.52
CA LEU A 37 -6.00 -6.23 14.21
C LEU A 37 -4.66 -6.93 13.93
N ALA A 38 -4.14 -7.72 14.86
CA ALA A 38 -2.80 -8.30 14.75
C ALA A 38 -2.58 -9.06 13.44
N ASP A 39 -3.51 -9.97 13.09
CA ASP A 39 -3.43 -10.76 11.86
C ASP A 39 -3.59 -9.87 10.61
N SER A 40 -4.49 -8.89 10.65
CA SER A 40 -4.67 -7.94 9.55
C SER A 40 -3.41 -7.10 9.32
N PHE A 41 -2.73 -6.68 10.37
CA PHE A 41 -1.47 -5.95 10.28
C PHE A 41 -0.35 -6.81 9.68
N LEU A 42 -0.25 -8.07 10.11
CA LEU A 42 0.70 -8.99 9.51
C LEU A 42 0.44 -9.17 8.03
N LEU A 43 -0.80 -9.51 7.66
CA LEU A 43 -1.14 -9.78 6.27
C LEU A 43 -0.92 -8.56 5.39
N ALA A 44 -1.34 -7.37 5.82
CA ALA A 44 -1.18 -6.15 5.05
C ALA A 44 0.29 -5.71 4.92
N SER A 45 1.07 -5.73 6.01
CA SER A 45 2.51 -5.41 5.95
C SER A 45 3.31 -6.48 5.21
N GLY A 46 2.91 -7.75 5.32
CA GLY A 46 3.50 -8.87 4.58
C GLY A 46 3.27 -8.77 3.07
N LYS A 47 2.08 -8.37 2.62
CA LYS A 47 1.83 -8.08 1.19
C LYS A 47 2.74 -6.97 0.67
N LEU A 48 2.92 -5.89 1.42
CA LEU A 48 3.89 -4.83 1.07
C LEU A 48 5.31 -5.38 0.99
N GLN A 49 5.74 -6.21 1.94
CA GLN A 49 7.05 -6.85 1.93
C GLN A 49 7.23 -7.71 0.67
N ALA A 50 6.23 -8.52 0.29
CA ALA A 50 6.28 -9.33 -0.91
C ALA A 50 6.43 -8.49 -2.19
N LEU A 51 5.75 -7.33 -2.27
CA LEU A 51 5.91 -6.38 -3.37
C LEU A 51 7.32 -5.79 -3.42
N CYS A 52 7.93 -5.47 -2.26
CA CYS A 52 9.31 -5.00 -2.18
C CYS A 52 10.28 -6.09 -2.67
N TYR A 53 10.16 -7.34 -2.22
CA TYR A 53 10.97 -8.45 -2.71
C TYR A 53 10.82 -8.66 -4.22
N LYS A 54 9.58 -8.62 -4.72
CA LYS A 54 9.32 -8.71 -6.16
C LYS A 54 10.05 -7.61 -6.92
N ALA A 55 9.96 -6.37 -6.48
CA ALA A 55 10.59 -5.23 -7.14
C ALA A 55 12.12 -5.35 -7.16
N ASP A 56 12.74 -5.73 -6.05
CA ASP A 56 14.20 -5.87 -5.93
C ASP A 56 14.73 -7.06 -6.73
N ILE A 57 14.07 -8.21 -6.67
CA ILE A 57 14.46 -9.40 -7.43
C ILE A 57 14.33 -9.15 -8.93
N GLU A 58 13.22 -8.57 -9.38
CA GLU A 58 13.03 -8.21 -10.78
C GLU A 58 14.05 -7.16 -11.25
N ALA A 59 14.42 -6.19 -10.40
CA ALA A 59 15.48 -5.22 -10.72
C ALA A 59 16.84 -5.92 -10.91
N ALA A 60 17.17 -6.87 -10.03
CA ALA A 60 18.36 -7.70 -10.18
C ALA A 60 18.34 -8.50 -11.49
N LEU A 61 17.24 -9.19 -11.79
CA LEU A 61 17.08 -9.99 -13.01
C LEU A 61 17.13 -9.14 -14.28
N ARG A 62 16.72 -7.86 -14.24
CA ARG A 62 16.81 -6.91 -15.36
C ARG A 62 18.17 -6.22 -15.48
N THR A 63 19.06 -6.41 -14.52
CA THR A 63 20.37 -5.77 -14.52
C THR A 63 21.36 -6.59 -15.35
N ARG A 64 21.87 -6.01 -16.45
CA ARG A 64 22.80 -6.69 -17.33
C ARG A 64 24.10 -7.05 -16.61
N ASN A 65 24.59 -8.26 -16.84
CA ASN A 65 25.80 -8.79 -16.23
C ASN A 65 25.74 -8.87 -14.69
N PHE A 66 24.55 -8.87 -14.11
CA PHE A 66 24.38 -9.11 -12.69
C PHE A 66 24.60 -10.59 -12.37
N GLY A 67 25.52 -10.87 -11.46
CA GLY A 67 25.96 -12.25 -11.16
C GLY A 67 24.97 -13.08 -10.34
N GLY A 68 23.92 -12.47 -9.83
CA GLY A 68 22.93 -13.10 -8.97
C GLY A 68 22.61 -12.28 -7.74
N PHE A 69 21.67 -12.75 -6.94
CA PHE A 69 21.30 -12.13 -5.65
C PHE A 69 21.22 -13.21 -4.57
N GLN A 70 21.31 -12.78 -3.34
CA GLN A 70 21.11 -13.62 -2.18
C GLN A 70 20.06 -12.99 -1.27
N LEU A 71 19.00 -13.75 -0.98
CA LEU A 71 17.98 -13.34 -0.02
C LEU A 71 18.45 -13.65 1.40
N LEU A 72 18.62 -12.63 2.21
CA LEU A 72 18.85 -12.79 3.63
C LEU A 72 17.52 -12.95 4.36
N GLY A 73 17.27 -14.15 4.86
CA GLY A 73 16.08 -14.45 5.63
C GLY A 73 14.86 -14.83 4.80
N LEU A 74 14.90 -15.98 4.12
CA LEU A 74 13.68 -16.58 3.55
C LEU A 74 12.70 -16.95 4.68
N ASN A 75 13.21 -17.40 5.81
CA ASN A 75 12.45 -17.65 7.04
C ASN A 75 12.91 -16.72 8.17
N ASP A 76 12.04 -16.56 9.17
CA ASP A 76 12.38 -15.83 10.37
C ASP A 76 13.61 -16.42 11.06
N PHE A 77 14.50 -15.55 11.54
CA PHE A 77 15.68 -15.94 12.30
C PHE A 77 15.43 -15.77 13.80
N PRO A 78 15.17 -16.85 14.53
CA PRO A 78 14.83 -16.76 15.95
C PRO A 78 16.00 -16.34 16.85
N GLY A 79 17.24 -16.39 16.36
CA GLY A 79 18.43 -15.93 17.10
C GLY A 79 18.52 -14.42 17.28
N GLN A 80 17.71 -13.64 16.55
CA GLN A 80 17.61 -12.20 16.67
C GLN A 80 16.15 -11.79 16.77
N GLY A 81 15.73 -11.26 17.89
CA GLY A 81 14.32 -11.01 18.21
C GLY A 81 13.58 -10.04 17.28
N THR A 82 14.29 -9.32 16.41
CA THR A 82 13.71 -8.42 15.41
C THR A 82 13.79 -8.96 13.99
N ALA A 83 14.44 -10.11 13.77
CA ALA A 83 14.56 -10.72 12.45
C ALA A 83 13.36 -11.60 12.10
N LEU A 84 12.15 -11.05 12.26
CA LEU A 84 10.86 -11.65 11.87
C LEU A 84 10.45 -11.22 10.47
N VAL A 85 11.41 -11.25 9.54
CA VAL A 85 11.32 -10.67 8.20
C VAL A 85 11.20 -11.71 7.10
N GLY A 86 11.21 -12.99 7.45
CA GLY A 86 11.02 -14.07 6.50
C GLY A 86 9.60 -14.06 5.90
N VAL A 87 9.47 -14.52 4.67
CA VAL A 87 8.17 -14.87 4.08
C VAL A 87 7.62 -16.16 4.70
N LEU A 88 8.52 -16.96 5.28
CA LEU A 88 8.21 -18.12 6.10
C LEU A 88 8.49 -17.81 7.57
N ASP A 89 7.82 -18.51 8.46
CA ASP A 89 8.11 -18.43 9.89
C ASP A 89 9.39 -19.22 10.28
N ALA A 90 9.71 -19.31 11.57
CA ALA A 90 10.88 -20.03 12.05
C ALA A 90 10.79 -21.56 11.88
N PHE A 91 9.62 -22.09 11.53
CA PHE A 91 9.38 -23.50 11.25
C PHE A 91 9.28 -23.82 9.75
N TRP A 92 9.54 -22.81 8.91
CA TRP A 92 9.39 -22.90 7.45
C TRP A 92 7.94 -23.05 6.99
N GLU A 93 6.98 -22.63 7.82
CA GLU A 93 5.57 -22.56 7.49
C GLU A 93 5.23 -21.20 6.86
N GLU A 94 4.21 -21.19 6.00
CA GLU A 94 3.72 -19.97 5.35
C GLU A 94 3.06 -19.03 6.36
N LYS A 95 3.33 -17.73 6.24
CA LYS A 95 2.66 -16.70 7.05
C LYS A 95 1.32 -16.24 6.46
N GLY A 96 0.93 -16.75 5.29
CA GLY A 96 -0.38 -16.56 4.67
C GLY A 96 -0.54 -15.31 3.81
N TYR A 97 0.49 -14.49 3.64
CA TYR A 97 0.40 -13.29 2.79
C TYR A 97 0.99 -13.44 1.38
N ILE A 98 1.70 -14.52 1.09
CA ILE A 98 2.17 -14.89 -0.25
C ILE A 98 2.28 -16.40 -0.35
N SER A 99 1.80 -16.96 -1.47
CA SER A 99 1.93 -18.40 -1.73
C SER A 99 3.27 -18.74 -2.42
N PRO A 100 3.72 -20.00 -2.38
CA PRO A 100 4.89 -20.44 -3.14
C PRO A 100 4.75 -20.21 -4.64
N GLU A 101 3.54 -20.34 -5.19
CA GLU A 101 3.24 -20.11 -6.60
C GLU A 101 3.41 -18.63 -6.96
N GLU A 102 2.88 -17.72 -6.12
CA GLU A 102 3.05 -16.27 -6.29
C GLU A 102 4.54 -15.87 -6.21
N TYR A 103 5.28 -16.44 -5.25
CA TYR A 103 6.70 -16.13 -5.07
C TYR A 103 7.54 -16.61 -6.27
N ARG A 104 7.24 -17.78 -6.82
CA ARG A 104 7.91 -18.33 -8.01
C ARG A 104 7.70 -17.51 -9.27
N ARG A 105 6.68 -16.66 -9.34
CA ARG A 105 6.45 -15.79 -10.50
C ARG A 105 7.62 -14.82 -10.76
N PHE A 106 8.31 -14.40 -9.71
CA PHE A 106 9.44 -13.48 -9.81
C PHE A 106 10.77 -14.04 -9.25
N CYS A 107 10.76 -15.23 -8.65
CA CYS A 107 11.93 -15.89 -8.08
C CYS A 107 11.97 -17.36 -8.52
N ALA A 108 12.36 -17.60 -9.76
CA ALA A 108 12.45 -18.91 -10.39
C ALA A 108 13.61 -18.93 -11.41
N PRO A 109 14.00 -20.11 -11.91
CA PRO A 109 15.03 -20.19 -12.96
C PRO A 109 14.64 -19.49 -14.26
N THR A 110 13.35 -19.38 -14.58
CA THR A 110 12.86 -18.62 -15.74
C THR A 110 11.81 -17.63 -15.26
N VAL A 111 12.06 -16.35 -15.47
CA VAL A 111 11.17 -15.26 -15.04
C VAL A 111 10.85 -14.33 -16.21
N PRO A 112 9.58 -14.29 -16.66
CA PRO A 112 9.13 -13.24 -17.57
C PRO A 112 9.14 -11.88 -16.88
N LEU A 113 9.56 -10.83 -17.60
CA LEU A 113 9.77 -9.48 -17.07
C LEU A 113 9.16 -8.44 -18.01
N ALA A 114 8.61 -7.37 -17.44
CA ALA A 114 8.16 -6.20 -18.19
C ALA A 114 8.88 -4.95 -17.68
N ARG A 115 9.45 -4.16 -18.60
CA ARG A 115 10.00 -2.83 -18.28
C ARG A 115 8.90 -1.79 -18.36
N LEU A 116 8.15 -1.68 -17.29
CA LEU A 116 7.08 -0.72 -17.13
C LEU A 116 7.66 0.62 -16.66
N PRO A 117 7.43 1.73 -17.37
CA PRO A 117 7.90 3.05 -16.95
C PRO A 117 7.12 3.57 -15.73
N LYS A 118 5.88 3.11 -15.56
CA LYS A 118 4.97 3.44 -14.44
C LYS A 118 3.89 2.38 -14.34
N LEU A 119 3.11 2.42 -13.26
CA LEU A 119 1.99 1.50 -13.01
C LEU A 119 0.64 2.22 -12.99
N ILE A 120 0.65 3.55 -12.91
CA ILE A 120 -0.55 4.39 -12.88
C ILE A 120 -0.63 5.20 -14.18
N TYR A 121 -1.75 5.08 -14.86
CA TYR A 121 -2.00 5.70 -16.16
C TYR A 121 -3.31 6.50 -16.13
N LYS A 122 -3.39 7.49 -17.02
CA LYS A 122 -4.65 8.07 -17.44
C LYS A 122 -5.17 7.34 -18.68
N ASN A 123 -6.47 7.35 -18.89
CA ASN A 123 -7.08 6.66 -20.03
C ASN A 123 -6.75 7.28 -21.39
N ASP A 124 -6.27 8.53 -21.44
CA ASP A 124 -5.76 9.17 -22.67
C ASP A 124 -4.32 8.77 -23.00
N GLU A 125 -3.72 7.87 -22.23
CA GLU A 125 -2.37 7.38 -22.45
C GLU A 125 -2.36 5.99 -23.11
N THR A 126 -1.18 5.59 -23.59
CA THR A 126 -0.90 4.24 -24.10
C THR A 126 0.03 3.55 -23.11
N LEU A 127 -0.35 2.36 -22.64
CA LEU A 127 0.54 1.48 -21.90
C LEU A 127 1.60 0.94 -22.86
N LYS A 128 2.88 1.22 -22.55
CA LYS A 128 4.02 0.72 -23.31
C LYS A 128 5.00 0.03 -22.40
N ALA A 129 5.45 -1.15 -22.76
CA ALA A 129 6.49 -1.88 -22.03
C ALA A 129 7.30 -2.76 -22.96
N ARG A 130 8.60 -2.88 -22.70
CA ARG A 130 9.44 -3.89 -23.31
C ARG A 130 9.32 -5.18 -22.48
N VAL A 131 9.02 -6.29 -23.13
CA VAL A 131 8.95 -7.61 -22.52
C VAL A 131 10.29 -8.30 -22.66
N GLU A 132 10.80 -8.80 -21.56
CA GLU A 132 12.07 -9.49 -21.45
C GLU A 132 11.90 -10.80 -20.69
N VAL A 133 12.92 -11.64 -20.72
CA VAL A 133 13.02 -12.81 -19.88
C VAL A 133 14.41 -12.94 -19.29
N ALA A 134 14.47 -13.38 -18.06
CA ALA A 134 15.67 -13.91 -17.42
C ALA A 134 15.53 -15.43 -17.34
N HIS A 135 16.51 -16.16 -17.89
CA HIS A 135 16.51 -17.62 -17.91
C HIS A 135 17.86 -18.15 -17.42
N TYR A 136 17.84 -18.76 -16.25
CA TYR A 136 18.98 -19.39 -15.58
C TYR A 136 18.72 -20.88 -15.30
N GLY A 137 17.94 -21.52 -16.20
CA GLY A 137 17.74 -22.98 -16.19
C GLY A 137 18.99 -23.73 -16.68
N GLU A 138 18.94 -25.05 -16.64
CA GLU A 138 20.09 -25.91 -16.96
C GLU A 138 20.46 -25.90 -18.45
N THR A 139 19.49 -25.67 -19.33
CA THR A 139 19.69 -25.70 -20.80
C THR A 139 18.93 -24.54 -21.45
N PRO A 140 19.42 -24.03 -22.61
CA PRO A 140 18.68 -23.07 -23.40
C PRO A 140 17.28 -23.60 -23.76
N LEU A 141 16.27 -22.68 -23.77
CA LEU A 141 14.92 -22.99 -24.22
C LEU A 141 14.83 -22.94 -25.73
N LYS A 142 13.96 -23.75 -26.35
CA LYS A 142 13.73 -23.81 -27.79
C LYS A 142 12.25 -23.86 -28.09
N GLU A 143 11.86 -23.24 -29.23
CA GLU A 143 10.49 -23.26 -29.73
C GLU A 143 9.48 -22.85 -28.66
N ILE A 144 9.75 -21.69 -28.00
CA ILE A 144 8.93 -21.18 -26.91
C ILE A 144 7.88 -20.19 -27.42
N THR A 145 6.75 -20.20 -26.75
CA THR A 145 5.71 -19.20 -26.94
C THR A 145 5.74 -18.19 -25.82
N ALA A 146 5.81 -16.91 -26.17
CA ALA A 146 5.68 -15.80 -25.24
C ALA A 146 4.36 -15.08 -25.49
N GLU A 147 3.63 -14.75 -24.44
CA GLU A 147 2.33 -14.07 -24.50
C GLU A 147 2.25 -12.97 -23.46
N TRP A 148 1.52 -11.92 -23.77
CA TRP A 148 1.05 -10.99 -22.76
C TRP A 148 -0.45 -10.81 -22.85
N THR A 149 -1.06 -10.58 -21.70
CA THR A 149 -2.47 -10.23 -21.57
C THR A 149 -2.64 -9.03 -20.65
N LEU A 150 -3.56 -8.13 -21.00
CA LEU A 150 -4.07 -7.09 -20.13
C LEU A 150 -5.52 -7.39 -19.85
N ALA A 151 -5.85 -7.71 -18.62
CA ALA A 151 -7.18 -8.12 -18.19
C ALA A 151 -7.66 -7.29 -17.01
N ASP A 152 -8.97 -7.25 -16.80
CA ASP A 152 -9.54 -6.72 -15.55
C ASP A 152 -9.42 -7.75 -14.41
N THR A 153 -9.82 -7.34 -13.21
CA THR A 153 -9.75 -8.18 -12.00
C THR A 153 -10.74 -9.35 -12.01
N SER A 154 -11.69 -9.39 -12.94
CA SER A 154 -12.58 -10.54 -13.17
C SER A 154 -11.97 -11.58 -14.12
N GLY A 155 -10.83 -11.26 -14.74
CA GLY A 155 -10.16 -12.09 -15.75
C GLY A 155 -10.63 -11.81 -17.18
N SER A 156 -11.47 -10.80 -17.42
CA SER A 156 -11.87 -10.40 -18.76
C SER A 156 -10.71 -9.74 -19.49
N VAL A 157 -10.26 -10.35 -20.58
CA VAL A 157 -9.10 -9.90 -21.37
C VAL A 157 -9.51 -8.71 -22.25
N LEU A 158 -8.81 -7.60 -22.08
CA LEU A 158 -8.96 -6.39 -22.90
C LEU A 158 -8.06 -6.44 -24.14
N ARG A 159 -6.82 -6.89 -23.96
CA ARG A 159 -5.80 -6.99 -25.01
C ARG A 159 -4.89 -8.17 -24.74
N SER A 160 -4.43 -8.82 -25.81
CA SER A 160 -3.37 -9.85 -25.77
C SER A 160 -2.61 -9.88 -27.07
N GLU A 161 -1.40 -10.40 -27.03
CA GLU A 161 -0.56 -10.66 -28.18
C GLU A 161 0.41 -11.79 -27.83
N GLN A 162 0.79 -12.57 -28.85
CA GLN A 162 1.67 -13.74 -28.72
C GLN A 162 2.87 -13.59 -29.67
N TRP A 163 4.01 -14.08 -29.22
CA TRP A 163 5.24 -14.13 -30.01
C TRP A 163 5.83 -15.53 -29.96
N GLU A 164 6.32 -15.98 -31.12
CA GLU A 164 7.10 -17.23 -31.24
C GLU A 164 8.59 -16.88 -31.17
N VAL A 165 9.34 -17.62 -30.37
CA VAL A 165 10.78 -17.41 -30.18
C VAL A 165 11.51 -18.74 -30.39
N ASP A 166 12.34 -18.82 -31.44
CA ASP A 166 13.02 -20.05 -31.83
C ASP A 166 13.92 -20.61 -30.73
N SER A 167 14.66 -19.72 -30.05
CA SER A 167 15.55 -20.12 -28.96
C SER A 167 15.85 -19.00 -28.00
N LEU A 168 16.07 -19.37 -26.73
CA LEU A 168 16.43 -18.46 -25.64
C LEU A 168 17.64 -19.03 -24.91
N PRO A 169 18.80 -18.37 -24.96
CA PRO A 169 20.00 -18.81 -24.26
C PRO A 169 19.88 -18.61 -22.74
N ILE A 170 20.80 -19.17 -21.98
CA ILE A 170 20.94 -18.93 -20.55
C ILE A 170 21.45 -17.50 -20.32
N GLY A 171 20.81 -16.75 -19.41
CA GLY A 171 21.15 -15.37 -19.05
C GLY A 171 19.95 -14.48 -18.88
N ASN A 172 20.14 -13.18 -19.08
CA ASN A 172 19.07 -12.18 -18.91
C ASN A 172 19.09 -11.10 -19.99
N ASN A 173 18.10 -10.20 -19.93
CA ASN A 173 17.89 -9.11 -20.90
C ASN A 173 17.55 -9.59 -22.33
N PHE A 174 17.00 -10.77 -22.46
CA PHE A 174 16.51 -11.25 -23.76
C PHE A 174 15.15 -10.63 -24.04
N GLN A 175 15.10 -9.75 -25.02
CA GLN A 175 13.85 -9.10 -25.42
C GLN A 175 12.99 -10.09 -26.22
N LEU A 176 11.72 -10.21 -25.84
CA LEU A 176 10.72 -11.04 -26.50
C LEU A 176 9.82 -10.22 -27.43
N GLY A 177 9.46 -9.01 -27.02
CA GLY A 177 8.59 -8.13 -27.77
C GLY A 177 8.32 -6.80 -27.05
N GLU A 178 7.38 -6.03 -27.59
CA GLU A 178 6.97 -4.76 -27.02
C GLU A 178 5.44 -4.71 -26.89
N ILE A 179 4.97 -4.32 -25.72
CA ILE A 179 3.55 -4.06 -25.44
C ILE A 179 3.24 -2.63 -25.88
N SER A 180 2.13 -2.47 -26.61
CA SER A 180 1.54 -1.17 -26.92
C SER A 180 0.02 -1.28 -26.89
N ALA A 181 -0.62 -0.87 -25.76
CA ALA A 181 -2.05 -0.97 -25.58
C ALA A 181 -2.66 0.41 -25.30
N SER A 182 -3.61 0.82 -26.14
CA SER A 182 -4.43 2.01 -25.89
C SER A 182 -5.34 1.75 -24.68
N LEU A 183 -5.44 2.74 -23.81
CA LEU A 183 -6.29 2.71 -22.61
C LEU A 183 -7.57 3.54 -22.78
N ALA A 184 -7.84 4.08 -23.98
CA ALA A 184 -8.91 5.02 -24.24
C ALA A 184 -10.33 4.47 -23.98
N GLU A 185 -10.51 3.15 -24.05
CA GLU A 185 -11.79 2.48 -23.79
C GLU A 185 -12.14 2.38 -22.29
N ILE A 186 -11.23 2.78 -21.41
CA ILE A 186 -11.41 2.68 -19.96
C ILE A 186 -11.94 4.01 -19.44
N GLU A 187 -13.25 4.11 -19.33
CA GLU A 187 -13.92 5.36 -18.96
C GLU A 187 -14.04 5.56 -17.43
N THR A 188 -13.92 4.48 -16.67
CA THR A 188 -14.05 4.49 -15.20
C THR A 188 -12.76 4.03 -14.52
N PRO A 189 -12.50 4.45 -13.26
CA PRO A 189 -11.33 3.98 -12.52
C PRO A 189 -11.27 2.46 -12.49
N ARG A 190 -10.14 1.90 -12.93
CA ARG A 190 -9.94 0.44 -12.96
C ARG A 190 -8.55 0.05 -12.53
N ARG A 191 -8.48 -1.08 -11.81
CA ARG A 191 -7.27 -1.85 -11.68
C ARG A 191 -7.30 -2.98 -12.71
N LEU A 192 -6.24 -3.05 -13.51
CA LEU A 192 -6.00 -4.10 -14.49
C LEU A 192 -4.83 -4.94 -14.03
N VAL A 193 -4.71 -6.13 -14.60
CA VAL A 193 -3.57 -7.01 -14.43
C VAL A 193 -2.89 -7.19 -15.77
N LEU A 194 -1.64 -6.77 -15.86
CA LEU A 194 -0.76 -7.15 -16.96
C LEU A 194 -0.08 -8.46 -16.58
N GLU A 195 -0.30 -9.51 -17.35
CA GLU A 195 0.41 -10.79 -17.21
C GLU A 195 1.31 -11.01 -18.42
N VAL A 196 2.51 -11.52 -18.19
CA VAL A 196 3.42 -12.01 -19.23
C VAL A 196 3.72 -13.46 -18.94
N ALA A 197 3.55 -14.30 -19.96
CA ALA A 197 3.84 -15.73 -19.92
C ALA A 197 4.98 -16.08 -20.91
N VAL A 198 5.79 -17.04 -20.54
CA VAL A 198 6.76 -17.74 -21.39
C VAL A 198 6.54 -19.23 -21.15
N ASP A 199 5.88 -19.89 -22.08
CA ASP A 199 5.28 -21.22 -21.90
C ASP A 199 4.41 -21.26 -20.64
N ASP A 200 4.74 -22.13 -19.67
CA ASP A 200 4.02 -22.26 -18.39
C ASP A 200 4.48 -21.28 -17.31
N LYS A 201 5.50 -20.46 -17.55
CA LYS A 201 6.04 -19.51 -16.57
C LYS A 201 5.37 -18.16 -16.74
N LYS A 202 4.82 -17.62 -15.65
CA LYS A 202 4.02 -16.40 -15.66
C LYS A 202 4.52 -15.40 -14.63
N ASN A 203 4.42 -14.11 -14.97
CA ASN A 203 4.59 -13.01 -14.04
C ASN A 203 3.54 -11.94 -14.32
N SER A 204 3.19 -11.12 -13.32
CA SER A 204 2.10 -10.15 -13.47
C SER A 204 2.33 -8.88 -12.65
N TRP A 205 1.71 -7.79 -13.09
CA TRP A 205 1.76 -6.47 -12.44
C TRP A 205 0.38 -5.84 -12.45
N ASN A 206 0.01 -5.19 -11.35
CA ASN A 206 -1.18 -4.36 -11.28
C ASN A 206 -0.94 -3.05 -12.04
N ILE A 207 -1.90 -2.65 -12.84
CA ILE A 207 -1.93 -1.40 -13.59
C ILE A 207 -3.21 -0.65 -13.23
N TRP A 208 -3.08 0.58 -12.74
CA TRP A 208 -4.26 1.43 -12.47
C TRP A 208 -4.47 2.40 -13.62
N VAL A 209 -5.71 2.48 -14.07
CA VAL A 209 -6.12 3.40 -15.13
C VAL A 209 -7.22 4.30 -14.58
N TYR A 210 -6.99 5.60 -14.64
CA TYR A 210 -7.91 6.61 -14.18
C TYR A 210 -8.36 7.52 -15.34
N PRO A 211 -9.57 8.06 -15.30
CA PRO A 211 -10.01 9.07 -16.27
C PRO A 211 -9.05 10.25 -16.29
N SER A 212 -8.69 10.72 -17.48
CA SER A 212 -7.86 11.92 -17.67
C SER A 212 -8.58 13.17 -17.15
N THR A 213 -9.92 13.15 -17.20
CA THR A 213 -10.80 14.19 -16.67
C THR A 213 -11.82 13.53 -15.76
N SER A 214 -11.82 13.89 -14.47
CA SER A 214 -12.86 13.41 -13.54
C SER A 214 -14.17 14.14 -13.79
N PRO A 215 -15.31 13.45 -13.81
CA PRO A 215 -16.61 14.10 -13.85
C PRO A 215 -16.80 15.02 -12.64
N LYS A 216 -17.64 16.05 -12.79
CA LYS A 216 -18.02 16.87 -11.64
C LYS A 216 -18.83 16.02 -10.65
N VAL A 217 -18.48 16.11 -9.36
CA VAL A 217 -19.28 15.45 -8.31
C VAL A 217 -20.51 16.30 -8.04
N GLU A 218 -21.68 15.71 -8.17
CA GLU A 218 -22.94 16.39 -7.81
C GLU A 218 -22.95 16.68 -6.30
N GLY A 219 -23.22 17.94 -5.94
CA GLY A 219 -23.21 18.39 -4.54
C GLY A 219 -21.83 18.72 -3.97
N GLU A 220 -20.75 18.67 -4.77
CA GLU A 220 -19.41 19.01 -4.26
C GLU A 220 -19.27 20.47 -3.80
N GLU A 221 -20.13 21.38 -4.31
CA GLU A 221 -20.19 22.77 -3.89
C GLU A 221 -20.60 22.95 -2.43
N ASN A 222 -21.21 21.92 -1.83
CA ASN A 222 -21.60 21.89 -0.41
C ASN A 222 -20.44 21.37 0.49
N ILE A 223 -19.33 20.92 -0.11
CA ILE A 223 -18.16 20.43 0.61
C ILE A 223 -17.13 21.53 0.69
N ARG A 224 -16.83 21.96 1.91
CA ARG A 224 -15.76 22.93 2.16
C ARG A 224 -14.44 22.20 2.38
N MET A 225 -13.46 22.41 1.51
CA MET A 225 -12.11 21.91 1.70
C MET A 225 -11.22 22.98 2.36
N VAL A 226 -10.53 22.61 3.44
CA VAL A 226 -9.70 23.51 4.26
C VAL A 226 -8.41 22.83 4.70
N ASP A 227 -7.39 23.63 5.06
CA ASP A 227 -6.12 23.12 5.62
C ASP A 227 -6.05 23.27 7.16
N ARG A 228 -7.01 24.00 7.75
CA ARG A 228 -7.16 24.18 9.21
C ARG A 228 -8.59 24.53 9.56
N LEU A 229 -8.97 24.34 10.83
CA LEU A 229 -10.25 24.80 11.36
C LEU A 229 -10.15 26.22 11.92
N ASP A 230 -10.44 27.21 11.08
CA ASP A 230 -10.59 28.60 11.49
C ASP A 230 -12.01 28.89 12.03
N ALA A 231 -12.22 30.12 12.53
CA ALA A 231 -13.50 30.52 13.09
C ALA A 231 -14.67 30.45 12.08
N VAL A 232 -14.39 30.69 10.79
CA VAL A 232 -15.39 30.61 9.73
C VAL A 232 -15.80 29.17 9.47
N THR A 233 -14.83 28.28 9.42
CA THR A 233 -15.05 26.83 9.25
C THR A 233 -15.77 26.21 10.44
N LEU A 234 -15.41 26.61 11.66
CA LEU A 234 -16.11 26.18 12.88
C LEU A 234 -17.58 26.62 12.90
N LYS A 235 -17.85 27.87 12.48
CA LYS A 235 -19.22 28.35 12.37
C LYS A 235 -20.00 27.55 11.34
N ALA A 236 -19.40 27.18 10.20
CA ALA A 236 -20.03 26.34 9.18
C ALA A 236 -20.31 24.93 9.73
N LEU A 237 -19.37 24.28 10.41
CA LEU A 237 -19.57 22.99 11.06
C LEU A 237 -20.70 23.04 12.09
N ASN A 238 -20.77 24.06 12.92
CA ASN A 238 -21.85 24.23 13.91
C ASN A 238 -23.22 24.38 13.21
N SER A 239 -23.24 24.88 11.98
CA SER A 239 -24.44 24.98 11.13
C SER A 239 -24.73 23.73 10.31
N GLY A 240 -23.97 22.63 10.47
CA GLY A 240 -24.23 21.35 9.79
C GLY A 240 -23.47 21.13 8.49
N ALA A 241 -22.48 21.95 8.17
CA ALA A 241 -21.70 21.80 6.94
C ALA A 241 -20.87 20.50 6.89
N SER A 242 -20.61 20.04 5.67
CA SER A 242 -19.63 18.99 5.37
C SER A 242 -18.27 19.61 5.06
N VAL A 243 -17.24 19.20 5.80
CA VAL A 243 -15.89 19.76 5.67
C VAL A 243 -14.87 18.65 5.41
N LEU A 244 -13.99 18.85 4.43
CA LEU A 244 -12.79 18.07 4.21
C LEU A 244 -11.60 18.88 4.76
N LEU A 245 -11.03 18.42 5.86
CA LEU A 245 -9.77 18.95 6.39
C LEU A 245 -8.63 18.13 5.78
N SER A 246 -7.91 18.71 4.83
CA SER A 246 -6.70 18.13 4.23
C SER A 246 -5.48 18.88 4.76
N LEU A 247 -4.70 18.21 5.59
CA LEU A 247 -3.49 18.78 6.17
C LEU A 247 -2.40 18.95 5.10
N LYS A 248 -1.71 20.08 5.09
CA LYS A 248 -0.51 20.22 4.26
C LYS A 248 0.64 19.42 4.85
N LYS A 249 1.43 18.82 3.99
CA LYS A 249 2.62 18.09 4.44
C LYS A 249 3.54 19.02 5.24
N GLY A 250 3.86 18.61 6.47
CA GLY A 250 4.71 19.37 7.40
C GLY A 250 3.98 20.31 8.36
N ASP A 251 2.67 20.55 8.18
CA ASP A 251 1.88 21.38 9.11
C ASP A 251 1.32 20.57 10.31
N LEU A 252 1.37 19.23 10.25
CA LEU A 252 0.90 18.39 11.34
C LEU A 252 1.76 18.57 12.59
N ASN A 253 1.11 18.86 13.72
CA ASN A 253 1.77 19.04 15.01
C ASN A 253 2.53 17.76 15.42
N ARG A 254 3.77 17.92 15.88
CA ARG A 254 4.63 16.83 16.35
C ARG A 254 3.96 15.95 17.39
N GLN A 255 3.25 16.57 18.34
CA GLN A 255 2.54 15.84 19.41
C GLN A 255 1.32 15.05 18.92
N MET A 256 0.89 15.28 17.68
CA MET A 256 -0.26 14.62 17.07
C MET A 256 0.15 13.59 16.00
N GLY A 257 1.45 13.32 15.86
CA GLY A 257 2.01 12.38 14.89
C GLY A 257 2.93 13.01 13.84
N GLY A 258 3.12 14.34 13.86
CA GLY A 258 3.92 15.03 12.86
C GLY A 258 5.42 14.74 12.87
N ASP A 259 5.93 14.03 13.89
CA ASP A 259 7.29 13.50 13.98
C ASP A 259 7.42 12.06 13.44
N ILE A 260 6.29 11.43 13.12
CA ILE A 260 6.27 10.06 12.58
C ILE A 260 6.45 10.12 11.06
N GLN A 261 7.51 9.52 10.55
CA GLN A 261 7.78 9.51 9.12
C GLN A 261 7.13 8.32 8.46
N VAL A 262 6.17 8.61 7.60
CA VAL A 262 5.47 7.62 6.78
C VAL A 262 6.38 7.16 5.66
N GLY A 263 6.42 5.85 5.40
CA GLY A 263 7.20 5.26 4.33
C GLY A 263 6.41 4.24 3.54
N PHE A 264 6.71 4.16 2.25
CA PHE A 264 6.27 3.11 1.36
C PHE A 264 7.38 2.06 1.23
N SER A 265 7.65 1.38 2.35
CA SER A 265 8.61 0.27 2.39
C SER A 265 8.25 -0.69 3.51
N SER A 266 8.64 -1.94 3.37
CA SER A 266 8.63 -2.85 4.51
C SER A 266 9.91 -2.64 5.32
N ILE A 267 9.77 -2.34 6.61
CA ILE A 267 10.89 -2.17 7.51
C ILE A 267 10.99 -3.40 8.39
N PHE A 268 12.15 -4.02 8.48
CA PHE A 268 12.37 -5.03 9.49
C PHE A 268 13.21 -4.54 10.69
N TRP A 269 13.93 -3.44 10.54
CA TRP A 269 14.61 -2.78 11.65
C TRP A 269 13.57 -2.05 12.51
N ASN A 270 13.59 -2.29 13.79
CA ASN A 270 12.75 -1.50 14.68
C ASN A 270 13.38 -0.12 14.94
N THR A 271 12.54 0.87 15.19
CA THR A 271 12.95 2.24 15.42
C THR A 271 13.80 2.39 16.67
N ALA A 272 13.59 1.58 17.70
CA ALA A 272 14.37 1.59 18.93
C ALA A 272 15.82 1.16 18.67
N TRP A 273 16.02 0.11 17.86
CA TRP A 273 17.36 -0.39 17.55
C TRP A 273 18.12 0.52 16.59
N THR A 274 17.44 1.14 15.66
CA THR A 274 18.02 2.08 14.69
C THR A 274 18.04 3.53 15.20
N ARG A 275 17.72 3.76 16.48
CA ARG A 275 17.67 5.08 17.10
C ARG A 275 16.68 6.04 16.41
N GLY A 276 15.56 5.51 15.96
CA GLY A 276 14.52 6.29 15.28
C GLY A 276 14.76 6.53 13.79
N GLN A 277 15.52 5.65 13.13
CA GLN A 277 15.69 5.73 11.66
C GLN A 277 14.33 5.63 10.95
N ALA A 278 14.09 6.54 10.05
CA ALA A 278 12.92 6.55 9.17
C ALA A 278 13.06 5.55 8.00
N PRO A 279 11.95 5.10 7.41
CA PRO A 279 10.57 5.35 7.83
C PRO A 279 10.18 4.56 9.07
N HIS A 280 9.09 4.99 9.75
CA HIS A 280 8.63 4.37 11.00
C HIS A 280 7.44 3.43 10.83
N THR A 281 6.89 3.31 9.63
CA THR A 281 5.60 2.65 9.37
C THR A 281 5.75 1.47 8.41
N LEU A 282 4.83 0.52 8.49
CA LEU A 282 4.84 -0.75 7.78
C LEU A 282 3.75 -0.86 6.70
N GLY A 283 3.26 0.27 6.22
CA GLY A 283 2.20 0.33 5.22
C GLY A 283 0.85 0.72 5.80
N ILE A 284 -0.21 0.51 5.01
CA ILE A 284 -1.58 0.84 5.40
C ILE A 284 -2.45 -0.42 5.56
N LEU A 285 -3.56 -0.25 6.27
CA LEU A 285 -4.68 -1.17 6.30
C LEU A 285 -5.97 -0.38 6.05
N CYS A 286 -6.77 -0.79 5.08
CA CYS A 286 -8.09 -0.23 4.82
C CYS A 286 -9.10 -1.33 4.48
N ASN A 287 -10.38 -0.97 4.49
CA ASN A 287 -11.43 -1.81 3.91
C ASN A 287 -11.68 -1.33 2.46
N PRO A 288 -11.34 -2.12 1.42
CA PRO A 288 -11.57 -1.76 0.02
C PRO A 288 -13.03 -1.44 -0.31
N GLU A 289 -13.97 -2.07 0.40
CA GLU A 289 -15.41 -1.89 0.21
C GLU A 289 -15.96 -0.62 0.89
N HIS A 290 -15.11 0.15 1.58
CA HIS A 290 -15.56 1.38 2.23
C HIS A 290 -16.01 2.40 1.17
N PRO A 291 -17.20 3.02 1.28
CA PRO A 291 -17.74 3.93 0.25
C PRO A 291 -16.81 5.10 -0.12
N ALA A 292 -15.95 5.53 0.79
CA ALA A 292 -14.93 6.55 0.52
C ALA A 292 -13.88 6.13 -0.51
N LEU A 293 -13.72 4.82 -0.77
CA LEU A 293 -12.75 4.25 -1.71
C LEU A 293 -13.41 3.69 -2.98
N SER A 294 -14.72 3.88 -3.16
CA SER A 294 -15.49 3.29 -4.27
C SER A 294 -14.97 3.67 -5.67
N GLU A 295 -14.37 4.86 -5.82
CA GLU A 295 -13.76 5.32 -7.07
C GLU A 295 -12.23 5.23 -7.06
N PHE A 296 -11.66 4.51 -6.09
CA PHE A 296 -10.23 4.29 -5.92
C PHE A 296 -9.95 2.80 -5.74
N PRO A 297 -9.96 2.00 -6.83
CA PRO A 297 -9.82 0.56 -6.78
C PRO A 297 -8.54 0.16 -6.02
N THR A 298 -8.71 -0.34 -4.81
CA THR A 298 -7.60 -0.66 -3.91
C THR A 298 -7.75 -2.05 -3.31
N GLU A 299 -6.65 -2.57 -2.79
CA GLU A 299 -6.60 -3.69 -1.87
C GLU A 299 -6.61 -3.20 -0.42
N TYR A 300 -6.68 -4.12 0.54
CA TYR A 300 -6.64 -3.79 1.97
C TYR A 300 -5.27 -3.34 2.48
N TYR A 301 -4.23 -3.41 1.64
CA TYR A 301 -2.83 -3.14 1.95
C TYR A 301 -2.23 -2.07 1.01
N SER A 302 -0.99 -1.63 1.31
CA SER A 302 -0.23 -0.73 0.43
C SER A 302 0.16 -1.42 -0.86
N ASP A 303 -0.41 -0.96 -1.99
CA ASP A 303 0.10 -1.25 -3.32
C ASP A 303 0.66 0.04 -3.95
N TYR A 304 1.23 -0.01 -5.11
CA TYR A 304 1.95 1.11 -5.73
C TYR A 304 1.13 2.39 -5.87
N GLN A 305 -0.18 2.32 -6.03
CA GLN A 305 -1.04 3.51 -6.10
C GLN A 305 -1.04 4.34 -4.80
N TRP A 306 -0.67 3.73 -3.64
CA TRP A 306 -0.56 4.43 -2.36
C TRP A 306 0.75 5.19 -2.19
N TRP A 307 1.71 4.99 -3.09
CA TRP A 307 3.01 5.65 -3.03
C TRP A 307 2.90 7.16 -2.90
N ASP A 308 2.11 7.79 -3.78
CA ASP A 308 1.94 9.24 -3.77
C ASP A 308 1.28 9.72 -2.48
N ALA A 309 0.16 9.10 -2.10
CA ALA A 309 -0.57 9.47 -0.88
C ALA A 309 0.31 9.37 0.37
N MET A 310 1.09 8.28 0.52
CA MET A 310 1.98 8.09 1.66
C MET A 310 3.18 9.05 1.62
N SER A 311 3.74 9.31 0.46
CA SER A 311 4.88 10.21 0.30
C SER A 311 4.53 11.68 0.54
N HIS A 312 3.26 12.05 0.36
CA HIS A 312 2.73 13.42 0.55
C HIS A 312 1.76 13.48 1.75
N SER A 313 2.11 12.86 2.86
CA SER A 313 1.24 12.83 4.02
C SER A 313 1.98 13.10 5.33
N GLY A 314 1.21 13.48 6.34
CA GLY A 314 1.52 13.34 7.75
C GLY A 314 0.57 12.32 8.38
N VAL A 315 1.07 11.44 9.22
CA VAL A 315 0.24 10.43 9.87
C VAL A 315 -0.28 10.93 11.21
N ILE A 316 -1.57 10.76 11.45
CA ILE A 316 -2.25 11.27 12.64
C ILE A 316 -2.34 10.18 13.70
N GLU A 317 -1.83 10.44 14.91
CA GLU A 317 -2.03 9.58 16.09
C GLU A 317 -3.44 9.80 16.64
N ILE A 318 -4.41 9.00 16.16
CA ILE A 318 -5.84 9.22 16.44
C ILE A 318 -6.22 9.08 17.91
N ALA A 319 -5.45 8.36 18.72
CA ALA A 319 -5.70 8.31 20.16
C ALA A 319 -5.59 9.68 20.84
N ARG A 320 -4.85 10.61 20.25
CA ARG A 320 -4.74 12.00 20.72
C ARG A 320 -5.99 12.82 20.41
N VAL A 321 -6.78 12.36 19.42
CA VAL A 321 -8.07 12.95 19.07
C VAL A 321 -9.18 12.24 19.85
N SER A 322 -9.38 10.96 19.60
CA SER A 322 -10.31 10.10 20.35
C SER A 322 -9.99 8.62 20.10
N SER A 323 -9.99 7.83 21.17
CA SER A 323 -9.81 6.37 21.08
C SER A 323 -11.00 5.63 20.42
N GLN A 324 -12.12 6.31 20.21
CA GLN A 324 -13.32 5.74 19.57
C GLN A 324 -13.27 5.80 18.05
N ILE A 325 -12.32 6.53 17.46
CA ILE A 325 -12.21 6.67 16.01
C ILE A 325 -11.76 5.36 15.37
N SER A 326 -12.56 4.88 14.42
CA SER A 326 -12.15 3.83 13.47
C SER A 326 -11.75 4.50 12.16
N PRO A 327 -10.48 4.45 11.74
CA PRO A 327 -10.06 5.14 10.53
C PRO A 327 -10.53 4.43 9.26
N ILE A 328 -10.79 5.21 8.21
CA ILE A 328 -11.05 4.73 6.85
C ILE A 328 -9.76 4.12 6.28
N VAL A 329 -8.64 4.80 6.49
CA VAL A 329 -7.30 4.29 6.13
C VAL A 329 -6.40 4.39 7.36
N ARG A 330 -6.06 3.24 7.89
CA ARG A 330 -5.12 3.10 9.01
C ARG A 330 -3.69 3.00 8.49
N VAL A 331 -2.73 3.52 9.25
CA VAL A 331 -1.31 3.27 9.04
C VAL A 331 -0.82 2.26 10.07
N ILE A 332 -0.05 1.29 9.63
CA ILE A 332 0.56 0.27 10.50
C ILE A 332 1.87 0.84 11.03
N ASP A 333 1.95 0.97 12.35
CA ASP A 333 3.15 1.47 13.03
C ASP A 333 4.20 0.37 13.21
N ASP A 334 5.37 0.74 13.73
CA ASP A 334 6.37 -0.23 14.15
C ASP A 334 5.86 -1.15 15.26
N TRP A 335 6.46 -2.33 15.37
CA TRP A 335 5.99 -3.44 16.23
C TRP A 335 6.13 -3.17 17.73
N PHE A 336 7.06 -2.29 18.10
CA PHE A 336 7.31 -1.97 19.50
C PHE A 336 6.38 -0.89 20.01
N THR A 337 6.12 0.12 19.19
CA THR A 337 5.34 1.29 19.59
C THR A 337 3.85 1.06 19.39
N ASN A 338 3.45 0.48 18.24
CA ASN A 338 2.05 0.14 17.91
C ASN A 338 1.06 1.28 18.16
N ARG A 339 1.41 2.53 17.75
CA ARG A 339 0.50 3.68 17.87
C ARG A 339 -0.73 3.50 16.99
N PRO A 340 -1.92 3.93 17.39
CA PRO A 340 -3.09 3.97 16.53
C PRO A 340 -3.01 5.15 15.56
N LEU A 341 -2.54 4.85 14.35
CA LEU A 341 -2.23 5.83 13.31
C LEU A 341 -3.26 5.81 12.19
N ALA A 342 -3.53 6.98 11.59
CA ALA A 342 -4.43 7.10 10.44
C ALA A 342 -3.94 8.10 9.39
N LEU A 343 -4.29 7.84 8.11
CA LEU A 343 -4.26 8.80 7.02
C LEU A 343 -5.62 9.46 6.80
N LEU A 344 -6.71 8.70 6.96
CA LEU A 344 -8.08 9.15 6.70
C LEU A 344 -9.01 8.68 7.82
N PHE A 345 -9.78 9.59 8.38
CA PHE A 345 -10.86 9.27 9.32
C PHE A 345 -11.95 10.33 9.27
N GLU A 346 -13.11 10.01 9.85
CA GLU A 346 -14.24 10.91 9.90
C GLU A 346 -14.78 11.08 11.33
N VAL A 347 -15.31 12.26 11.62
CA VAL A 347 -15.90 12.62 12.91
C VAL A 347 -16.99 13.67 12.74
N LYS A 348 -17.82 13.84 13.78
CA LYS A 348 -18.72 15.00 13.93
C LYS A 348 -18.04 16.07 14.77
N VAL A 349 -18.19 17.31 14.33
CA VAL A 349 -17.80 18.50 15.13
C VAL A 349 -19.01 19.45 15.15
N GLY A 350 -19.56 19.71 16.33
CA GLY A 350 -20.86 20.39 16.44
C GLY A 350 -21.96 19.61 15.72
N ASN A 351 -22.71 20.25 14.84
CA ASN A 351 -23.72 19.63 13.97
C ASN A 351 -23.16 19.17 12.62
N GLY A 352 -21.90 19.49 12.34
CA GLY A 352 -21.26 19.24 11.04
C GLY A 352 -20.57 17.89 10.93
N LYS A 353 -20.24 17.53 9.71
CA LYS A 353 -19.52 16.32 9.36
C LYS A 353 -18.14 16.69 8.86
N LEU A 354 -17.13 16.05 9.42
CA LEU A 354 -15.74 16.34 9.11
C LEU A 354 -15.02 15.06 8.66
N LEU A 355 -14.48 15.08 7.45
CA LEU A 355 -13.48 14.12 6.99
C LEU A 355 -12.11 14.73 7.21
N VAL A 356 -11.22 14.01 7.90
CA VAL A 356 -9.84 14.45 8.17
C VAL A 356 -8.87 13.61 7.36
N SER A 357 -8.01 14.29 6.61
CA SER A 357 -6.97 13.70 5.80
C SER A 357 -5.59 14.18 6.23
N GLY A 358 -4.71 13.24 6.57
CA GLY A 358 -3.28 13.50 6.69
C GLY A 358 -2.57 13.60 5.34
N ILE A 359 -3.26 13.21 4.25
CA ILE A 359 -2.75 13.32 2.88
C ILE A 359 -2.92 14.77 2.42
N ASP A 360 -1.84 15.34 1.88
CA ASP A 360 -1.84 16.68 1.28
C ASP A 360 -2.49 16.62 -0.11
N PHE A 361 -3.69 17.20 -0.24
CA PHE A 361 -4.42 17.37 -1.50
C PHE A 361 -4.33 18.80 -2.04
N TRP A 362 -3.32 19.56 -1.65
CA TRP A 362 -3.13 20.95 -2.11
C TRP A 362 -2.00 21.06 -3.13
N GLN A 363 -0.89 20.40 -2.87
CA GLN A 363 0.32 20.55 -3.65
C GLN A 363 0.30 19.70 -4.92
N ASP A 364 0.62 20.31 -6.08
CA ASP A 364 0.90 19.66 -7.36
C ASP A 364 -0.16 18.66 -7.85
N MET A 365 -1.45 18.86 -7.52
CA MET A 365 -2.54 17.93 -7.82
C MET A 365 -2.74 17.65 -9.32
N ASP A 366 -2.30 18.53 -10.20
CA ASP A 366 -2.29 18.34 -11.65
C ASP A 366 -1.34 17.23 -12.11
N LYS A 367 -0.28 16.96 -11.35
CA LYS A 367 0.73 15.93 -11.63
C LYS A 367 0.49 14.61 -10.89
N ARG A 368 -0.34 14.62 -9.87
CA ARG A 368 -0.59 13.51 -8.95
C ARG A 368 -1.91 12.82 -9.30
N THR A 369 -1.85 11.95 -10.30
CA THR A 369 -3.04 11.29 -10.89
C THR A 369 -3.82 10.48 -9.84
N GLU A 370 -3.14 9.66 -9.04
CA GLU A 370 -3.74 8.84 -7.98
C GLU A 370 -4.29 9.67 -6.83
N ALA A 371 -3.60 10.75 -6.42
CA ALA A 371 -4.11 11.65 -5.38
C ALA A 371 -5.38 12.37 -5.84
N ARG A 372 -5.41 12.81 -7.10
CA ARG A 372 -6.59 13.42 -7.71
C ARG A 372 -7.77 12.45 -7.74
N GLN A 373 -7.50 11.19 -8.09
CA GLN A 373 -8.52 10.15 -8.10
C GLN A 373 -9.03 9.83 -6.71
N LEU A 374 -8.15 9.74 -5.71
CA LEU A 374 -8.56 9.55 -4.33
C LEU A 374 -9.40 10.72 -3.82
N LEU A 375 -8.98 11.96 -4.08
CA LEU A 375 -9.76 13.14 -3.71
C LEU A 375 -11.15 13.15 -4.37
N TYR A 376 -11.25 12.73 -5.63
CA TYR A 376 -12.53 12.55 -6.31
C TYR A 376 -13.42 11.54 -5.59
N SER A 377 -12.87 10.37 -5.22
CA SER A 377 -13.58 9.35 -4.45
C SER A 377 -14.09 9.88 -3.10
N LEU A 378 -13.24 10.59 -2.36
CA LEU A 378 -13.61 11.20 -1.08
C LEU A 378 -14.74 12.23 -1.23
N LYS A 379 -14.66 13.11 -2.22
CA LYS A 379 -15.72 14.10 -2.49
C LYS A 379 -17.06 13.43 -2.85
N LYS A 380 -17.02 12.39 -3.69
CA LYS A 380 -18.22 11.61 -4.06
C LYS A 380 -18.84 10.94 -2.82
N TYR A 381 -18.03 10.37 -1.97
CA TYR A 381 -18.47 9.82 -0.69
C TYR A 381 -19.11 10.90 0.21
N MET A 382 -18.44 12.03 0.38
CA MET A 382 -18.91 13.12 1.24
C MET A 382 -20.21 13.77 0.74
N ALA A 383 -20.46 13.76 -0.57
CA ALA A 383 -21.71 14.23 -1.18
C ALA A 383 -22.86 13.21 -1.06
N SER A 384 -22.54 11.96 -0.71
CA SER A 384 -23.53 10.88 -0.62
C SER A 384 -24.20 10.78 0.76
N PRO A 385 -25.36 10.13 0.85
CA PRO A 385 -25.99 9.81 2.14
C PRO A 385 -25.16 8.89 3.04
N ALA A 386 -24.18 8.15 2.47
CA ALA A 386 -23.31 7.25 3.23
C ALA A 386 -22.35 8.00 4.16
N PHE A 387 -22.05 9.28 3.91
CA PHE A 387 -21.21 10.08 4.78
C PHE A 387 -21.94 10.42 6.09
N THR A 388 -21.80 9.54 7.07
CA THR A 388 -22.48 9.65 8.38
C THR A 388 -21.50 9.32 9.52
N PRO A 389 -20.55 10.21 9.84
CA PRO A 389 -19.60 9.99 10.90
C PRO A 389 -20.30 9.62 12.23
N ALA A 390 -19.85 8.56 12.90
CA ALA A 390 -20.46 8.07 14.13
C ALA A 390 -19.91 8.78 15.39
N VAL A 391 -18.61 9.09 15.39
CA VAL A 391 -17.89 9.62 16.55
C VAL A 391 -17.96 11.14 16.57
N SER A 392 -18.34 11.71 17.72
CA SER A 392 -18.32 13.17 17.95
C SER A 392 -17.08 13.56 18.73
N VAL A 393 -16.45 14.66 18.34
CA VAL A 393 -15.28 15.24 19.01
C VAL A 393 -15.43 16.75 19.17
N GLN A 394 -14.68 17.32 20.11
CA GLN A 394 -14.63 18.78 20.29
C GLN A 394 -13.73 19.39 19.22
N ALA A 395 -14.06 20.62 18.81
CA ALA A 395 -13.30 21.33 17.78
C ALA A 395 -11.81 21.48 18.13
N GLU A 396 -11.52 21.72 19.40
CA GLU A 396 -10.17 21.89 19.93
C GLU A 396 -9.30 20.65 19.76
N GLN A 397 -9.91 19.45 19.77
CA GLN A 397 -9.18 18.20 19.55
C GLN A 397 -8.66 18.11 18.10
N ILE A 398 -9.43 18.64 17.16
CA ILE A 398 -9.04 18.69 15.74
C ILE A 398 -8.10 19.88 15.47
N GLN A 399 -8.33 21.03 16.09
CA GLN A 399 -7.47 22.21 15.91
C GLN A 399 -6.03 21.95 16.33
N ARG A 400 -5.80 21.09 17.33
CA ARG A 400 -4.46 20.64 17.77
C ARG A 400 -3.67 19.90 16.69
N LEU A 401 -4.34 19.40 15.62
CA LEU A 401 -3.64 18.72 14.53
C LEU A 401 -2.68 19.66 13.79
N VAL A 402 -2.97 20.96 13.75
CA VAL A 402 -2.14 21.95 13.07
C VAL A 402 -1.36 22.74 14.09
N SER A 403 -0.04 22.85 13.89
CA SER A 403 0.81 23.69 14.72
C SER A 403 0.47 25.16 14.52
N ASP A 404 0.39 25.93 15.61
CA ASP A 404 0.44 27.39 15.52
C ASP A 404 1.81 27.78 14.93
N LYS A 405 1.78 28.53 13.83
CA LYS A 405 3.00 29.05 13.18
C LYS A 405 3.49 30.27 13.89
#